data_e6c6cd3f9807e326ffca8f3f41628806
#
_entry.id   e6c6cd3f9807e326ffca8f3f41628806
#
_cell.length_a   1.000
_cell.length_b   1.000
_cell.length_c   1.000
_cell.angle_alpha   90.00
_cell.angle_beta   90.00
_cell.angle_gamma   90.00
#
_symmetry.space_group_name_H-M   'P 1'
#
loop_
_entity.id
_entity.type
_entity.pdbx_description
1 polymer ?
#
loop_
_entity_poly.entity_id
_entity_poly.type
_entity_poly.pdbx_seq_one_letter_code
_entity_poly.pdbx_strand_id
1 'polypeptide(L)'
;FLGVGLMDSMHAMSFPGMPDFFGANTVTRTSQYWLAARLFTALCFIASAFILPEARSRWLTKRWLLAPALAVPGLAFALMSFLPDRVPATFDPAAGLTPFKVLAEYVIVILFLLAVPAYVWRWRRTGDALTRYFVAAFVLSAYAELVLTAYRSAFDTFNALGHVYKVAAFCLVYRAVFVGRVQAPYLGFAAERRALEAEILERKAAEAALR
;
A
#
# COMPACT_ATOMS: atom_id res chain seq x y z
N PHE A 1 4.33 -3.55 -0.78
CA PHE A 1 3.22 -3.63 -1.76
C PHE A 1 2.83 -5.07 -2.10
N LEU A 2 3.78 -6.01 -2.28
CA LEU A 2 3.45 -7.40 -2.63
C LEU A 2 2.46 -8.04 -1.65
N GLY A 3 2.75 -8.00 -0.35
CA GLY A 3 1.89 -8.60 0.67
C GLY A 3 0.51 -7.93 0.75
N VAL A 4 0.45 -6.61 0.58
CA VAL A 4 -0.82 -5.87 0.52
C VAL A 4 -1.64 -6.29 -0.70
N GLY A 5 -1.00 -6.37 -1.87
CA GLY A 5 -1.68 -6.80 -3.10
C GLY A 5 -2.23 -8.22 -3.01
N LEU A 6 -1.49 -9.15 -2.37
CA LEU A 6 -1.98 -10.51 -2.12
C LEU A 6 -3.24 -10.51 -1.23
N MET A 7 -3.24 -9.74 -0.12
CA MET A 7 -4.41 -9.65 0.76
C MET A 7 -5.59 -8.92 0.10
N ASP A 8 -5.32 -7.86 -0.67
CA ASP A 8 -6.38 -7.18 -1.43
C ASP A 8 -6.98 -8.09 -2.52
N SER A 9 -6.18 -8.99 -3.12
CA SER A 9 -6.70 -10.01 -4.03
C SER A 9 -7.60 -11.03 -3.31
N MET A 10 -7.18 -11.50 -2.12
CA MET A 10 -8.00 -12.39 -1.29
C MET A 10 -9.30 -11.72 -0.85
N HIS A 11 -9.23 -10.43 -0.47
CA HIS A 11 -10.41 -9.61 -0.17
C HIS A 11 -11.38 -9.57 -1.35
N ALA A 12 -10.90 -9.24 -2.55
CA ALA A 12 -11.73 -9.18 -3.75
C ALA A 12 -12.33 -10.54 -4.13
N MET A 13 -11.54 -11.62 -4.06
CA MET A 13 -11.99 -12.99 -4.39
C MET A 13 -12.95 -13.57 -3.35
N SER A 14 -12.99 -13.04 -2.14
CA SER A 14 -13.92 -13.46 -1.07
C SER A 14 -15.22 -12.65 -1.04
N PHE A 15 -15.40 -11.70 -1.96
CA PHE A 15 -16.57 -10.83 -1.99
C PHE A 15 -17.84 -11.63 -2.35
N PRO A 16 -18.99 -11.39 -1.68
CA PRO A 16 -20.25 -12.03 -2.03
C PRO A 16 -20.60 -11.83 -3.52
N GLY A 17 -20.86 -12.92 -4.23
CA GLY A 17 -21.11 -12.91 -5.68
C GLY A 17 -19.90 -13.32 -6.55
N MET A 18 -18.71 -13.39 -5.99
CA MET A 18 -17.57 -14.02 -6.65
C MET A 18 -17.64 -15.57 -6.54
N PRO A 19 -17.01 -16.34 -7.42
CA PRO A 19 -16.88 -17.79 -7.26
C PRO A 19 -16.20 -18.17 -5.94
N ASP A 20 -16.62 -19.27 -5.33
CA ASP A 20 -16.10 -19.75 -4.03
C ASP A 20 -14.71 -20.42 -4.17
N PHE A 21 -13.68 -19.63 -4.46
CA PHE A 21 -12.31 -20.13 -4.67
C PHE A 21 -11.70 -20.75 -3.40
N PHE A 22 -12.02 -20.21 -2.23
CA PHE A 22 -11.38 -20.59 -0.95
C PHE A 22 -12.41 -20.97 0.12
N GLY A 23 -13.58 -21.45 -0.28
CA GLY A 23 -14.75 -21.71 0.57
C GLY A 23 -15.77 -20.58 0.51
N ALA A 24 -16.91 -20.72 1.19
CA ALA A 24 -18.05 -19.81 1.09
C ALA A 24 -17.68 -18.33 1.25
N ASN A 25 -18.08 -17.51 0.27
CA ASN A 25 -17.85 -16.08 0.27
C ASN A 25 -18.88 -15.38 1.18
N THR A 26 -18.39 -14.64 2.17
CA THR A 26 -19.21 -13.91 3.13
C THR A 26 -18.69 -12.50 3.36
N VAL A 27 -19.56 -11.57 3.74
CA VAL A 27 -19.18 -10.20 4.09
C VAL A 27 -18.15 -10.21 5.24
N THR A 28 -18.31 -11.11 6.21
CA THR A 28 -17.34 -11.27 7.31
C THR A 28 -15.94 -11.64 6.80
N ARG A 29 -15.80 -12.68 5.97
CA ARG A 29 -14.51 -13.11 5.43
C ARG A 29 -13.87 -12.00 4.59
N THR A 30 -14.64 -11.37 3.72
CA THR A 30 -14.19 -10.26 2.88
C THR A 30 -13.63 -9.12 3.72
N SER A 31 -14.35 -8.71 4.77
CA SER A 31 -13.91 -7.60 5.62
C SER A 31 -12.79 -7.99 6.59
N GLN A 32 -12.62 -9.27 6.96
CA GLN A 32 -11.46 -9.75 7.70
C GLN A 32 -10.16 -9.60 6.88
N TYR A 33 -10.18 -9.97 5.59
CA TYR A 33 -9.03 -9.73 4.70
C TYR A 33 -8.75 -8.24 4.51
N TRP A 34 -9.81 -7.41 4.42
CA TRP A 34 -9.67 -5.96 4.38
C TRP A 34 -8.91 -5.43 5.60
N LEU A 35 -9.37 -5.75 6.82
CA LEU A 35 -8.74 -5.30 8.05
C LEU A 35 -7.27 -5.73 8.12
N ALA A 36 -6.98 -6.99 7.80
CA ALA A 36 -5.61 -7.50 7.80
C ALA A 36 -4.73 -6.73 6.80
N ALA A 37 -5.23 -6.47 5.58
CA ALA A 37 -4.51 -5.72 4.57
C ALA A 37 -4.24 -4.27 5.01
N ARG A 38 -5.23 -3.59 5.59
CA ARG A 38 -5.09 -2.18 6.03
C ARG A 38 -4.15 -2.06 7.23
N LEU A 39 -4.29 -2.94 8.22
CA LEU A 39 -3.39 -2.99 9.36
C LEU A 39 -1.93 -3.21 8.93
N PHE A 40 -1.71 -4.22 8.08
CA PHE A 40 -0.38 -4.51 7.55
C PHE A 40 0.18 -3.33 6.74
N THR A 41 -0.64 -2.67 5.93
CA THR A 41 -0.28 -1.49 5.14
C THR A 41 0.18 -0.36 6.04
N ALA A 42 -0.61 0.00 7.06
CA ALA A 42 -0.31 1.10 7.96
C ALA A 42 0.99 0.84 8.74
N LEU A 43 1.18 -0.38 9.28
CA LEU A 43 2.40 -0.77 9.98
C LEU A 43 3.63 -0.74 9.08
N CYS A 44 3.53 -1.23 7.84
CA CYS A 44 4.63 -1.17 6.87
C CYS A 44 5.00 0.27 6.53
N PHE A 45 4.03 1.17 6.38
CA PHE A 45 4.33 2.57 6.11
C PHE A 45 4.99 3.24 7.31
N ILE A 46 4.51 3.04 8.53
CA ILE A 46 5.15 3.57 9.73
C ILE A 46 6.59 3.06 9.82
N ALA A 47 6.82 1.76 9.69
CA ALA A 47 8.16 1.19 9.73
C ALA A 47 9.08 1.78 8.64
N SER A 48 8.55 1.95 7.41
CA SER A 48 9.34 2.49 6.30
C SER A 48 9.71 3.97 6.46
N ALA A 49 8.98 4.74 7.26
CA ALA A 49 9.31 6.14 7.53
C ALA A 49 10.70 6.28 8.19
N PHE A 50 11.09 5.31 9.01
CA PHE A 50 12.36 5.31 9.75
C PHE A 50 13.52 4.67 8.97
N ILE A 51 13.27 4.11 7.78
CA ILE A 51 14.31 3.58 6.90
C ILE A 51 14.78 4.71 6.00
N LEU A 52 15.88 5.37 6.37
CA LEU A 52 16.49 6.44 5.58
C LEU A 52 17.28 5.87 4.40
N PRO A 53 17.51 6.65 3.31
CA PRO A 53 18.24 6.19 2.13
C PRO A 53 19.65 5.67 2.42
N GLU A 54 20.31 6.23 3.44
CA GLU A 54 21.68 5.87 3.87
C GLU A 54 21.70 4.63 4.77
N ALA A 55 20.54 4.15 5.24
CA ALA A 55 20.46 3.03 6.15
C ALA A 55 20.98 1.73 5.49
N ARG A 56 22.14 1.27 5.93
CA ARG A 56 22.70 -0.03 5.55
C ARG A 56 22.51 -1.00 6.71
N SER A 57 21.68 -2.01 6.52
CA SER A 57 21.46 -3.06 7.51
C SER A 57 21.33 -4.42 6.83
N ARG A 58 21.89 -5.45 7.48
CA ARG A 58 21.73 -6.84 7.04
C ARG A 58 20.25 -7.27 6.98
N TRP A 59 19.38 -6.60 7.74
CA TRP A 59 17.94 -6.85 7.77
C TRP A 59 17.18 -6.20 6.60
N LEU A 60 17.79 -5.24 5.89
CA LEU A 60 17.21 -4.58 4.70
C LEU A 60 17.52 -5.32 3.39
N THR A 61 17.82 -6.60 3.46
CA THR A 61 18.00 -7.42 2.26
C THR A 61 16.66 -7.91 1.72
N LYS A 62 16.62 -8.22 0.42
CA LYS A 62 15.41 -8.72 -0.26
C LYS A 62 14.76 -9.89 0.47
N ARG A 63 15.57 -10.81 1.03
CA ARG A 63 15.06 -12.00 1.76
C ARG A 63 14.24 -11.62 2.98
N TRP A 64 14.78 -10.73 3.83
CA TRP A 64 14.12 -10.29 5.05
C TRP A 64 12.91 -9.39 4.81
N LEU A 65 12.86 -8.69 3.68
CA LEU A 65 11.69 -7.90 3.28
C LEU A 65 10.59 -8.78 2.63
N LEU A 66 10.97 -9.82 1.88
CA LEU A 66 10.02 -10.76 1.29
C LEU A 66 9.38 -11.69 2.33
N ALA A 67 10.11 -12.06 3.37
CA ALA A 67 9.58 -12.95 4.41
C ALA A 67 8.26 -12.44 5.03
N PRO A 68 8.17 -11.23 5.61
CA PRO A 68 6.89 -10.73 6.12
C PRO A 68 5.87 -10.45 5.01
N ALA A 69 6.33 -10.06 3.81
CA ALA A 69 5.44 -9.81 2.66
C ALA A 69 4.71 -11.07 2.16
N LEU A 70 5.22 -12.27 2.45
CA LEU A 70 4.58 -13.54 2.12
C LEU A 70 3.99 -14.22 3.36
N ALA A 71 4.67 -14.15 4.50
CA ALA A 71 4.23 -14.82 5.73
C ALA A 71 2.93 -14.22 6.28
N VAL A 72 2.78 -12.89 6.27
CA VAL A 72 1.56 -12.24 6.79
C VAL A 72 0.33 -12.56 5.94
N PRO A 73 0.35 -12.41 4.60
CA PRO A 73 -0.76 -12.87 3.76
C PRO A 73 -1.04 -14.37 3.87
N GLY A 74 0.01 -15.21 3.93
CA GLY A 74 -0.13 -16.65 4.10
C GLY A 74 -0.78 -17.02 5.43
N LEU A 75 -0.41 -16.35 6.52
CA LEU A 75 -1.04 -16.52 7.82
C LEU A 75 -2.50 -16.05 7.81
N ALA A 76 -2.77 -14.88 7.24
CA ALA A 76 -4.13 -14.37 7.09
C ALA A 76 -5.01 -15.35 6.29
N PHE A 77 -4.49 -15.86 5.18
CA PHE A 77 -5.16 -16.89 4.39
C PHE A 77 -5.44 -18.16 5.22
N ALA A 78 -4.43 -18.66 5.91
CA ALA A 78 -4.58 -19.88 6.74
C ALA A 78 -5.61 -19.71 7.85
N LEU A 79 -5.58 -18.57 8.57
CA LEU A 79 -6.53 -18.30 9.64
C LEU A 79 -7.95 -18.18 9.12
N MET A 80 -8.18 -17.40 8.07
CA MET A 80 -9.52 -17.09 7.56
C MET A 80 -10.12 -18.24 6.73
N SER A 81 -9.28 -19.13 6.16
CA SER A 81 -9.76 -20.27 5.36
C SER A 81 -9.89 -21.55 6.15
N PHE A 82 -8.97 -21.84 7.09
CA PHE A 82 -8.93 -23.11 7.82
C PHE A 82 -9.37 -22.99 9.28
N LEU A 83 -9.34 -21.78 9.86
CA LEU A 83 -9.69 -21.51 11.26
C LEU A 83 -10.65 -20.33 11.39
N PRO A 84 -11.75 -20.26 10.61
CA PRO A 84 -12.65 -19.11 10.58
C PRO A 84 -13.24 -18.80 11.96
N ASP A 85 -13.52 -19.81 12.79
CA ASP A 85 -14.09 -19.63 14.14
C ASP A 85 -13.10 -18.99 15.14
N ARG A 86 -11.82 -18.91 14.79
CA ARG A 86 -10.79 -18.27 15.63
C ARG A 86 -10.64 -16.77 15.32
N VAL A 87 -11.21 -16.31 14.21
CA VAL A 87 -11.15 -14.90 13.80
C VAL A 87 -12.48 -14.24 14.14
N PRO A 88 -12.49 -13.13 14.89
CA PRO A 88 -13.74 -12.47 15.27
C PRO A 88 -14.58 -12.08 14.04
N ALA A 89 -15.90 -12.26 14.16
CA ALA A 89 -16.82 -11.83 13.12
C ALA A 89 -16.78 -10.30 12.97
N THR A 90 -16.83 -9.84 11.74
CA THR A 90 -16.77 -8.41 11.39
C THR A 90 -18.11 -7.86 10.95
N PHE A 91 -19.03 -8.74 10.58
CA PHE A 91 -20.37 -8.38 10.12
C PHE A 91 -21.41 -9.38 10.62
N ASP A 92 -22.53 -8.86 11.10
CA ASP A 92 -23.73 -9.60 11.48
C ASP A 92 -24.85 -9.27 10.49
N PRO A 93 -25.50 -10.26 9.85
CA PRO A 93 -26.57 -10.00 8.89
C PRO A 93 -27.77 -9.22 9.45
N ALA A 94 -28.03 -9.30 10.76
CA ALA A 94 -29.14 -8.63 11.40
C ALA A 94 -28.74 -7.26 11.98
N ALA A 95 -27.54 -7.15 12.55
CA ALA A 95 -27.07 -5.96 13.26
C ALA A 95 -26.10 -5.08 12.45
N GLY A 96 -25.54 -5.57 11.34
CA GLY A 96 -24.55 -4.87 10.53
C GLY A 96 -23.12 -5.05 11.04
N LEU A 97 -22.34 -3.98 11.08
CA LEU A 97 -20.94 -4.03 11.54
C LEU A 97 -20.84 -4.41 13.02
N THR A 98 -19.94 -5.33 13.32
CA THR A 98 -19.66 -5.70 14.71
C THR A 98 -18.82 -4.62 15.42
N PRO A 99 -18.90 -4.51 16.76
CA PRO A 99 -18.04 -3.62 17.53
C PRO A 99 -16.54 -3.88 17.30
N PHE A 100 -16.15 -5.14 17.10
CA PHE A 100 -14.78 -5.52 16.74
C PHE A 100 -14.33 -4.87 15.43
N LYS A 101 -15.16 -4.92 14.38
CA LYS A 101 -14.87 -4.31 13.08
C LYS A 101 -14.68 -2.80 13.21
N VAL A 102 -15.61 -2.13 13.88
CA VAL A 102 -15.56 -0.66 14.08
C VAL A 102 -14.32 -0.26 14.88
N LEU A 103 -14.01 -0.98 15.96
CA LEU A 103 -12.80 -0.72 16.75
C LEU A 103 -11.52 -0.93 15.93
N ALA A 104 -11.45 -1.99 15.15
CA ALA A 104 -10.30 -2.27 14.28
C ALA A 104 -10.09 -1.17 13.24
N GLU A 105 -11.17 -0.63 12.64
CA GLU A 105 -11.09 0.51 11.73
C GLU A 105 -10.52 1.76 12.43
N TYR A 106 -10.99 2.08 13.64
CA TYR A 106 -10.43 3.20 14.40
C TYR A 106 -8.94 3.01 14.71
N VAL A 107 -8.51 1.80 15.04
CA VAL A 107 -7.08 1.51 15.22
C VAL A 107 -6.31 1.77 13.91
N ILE A 108 -6.82 1.34 12.77
CA ILE A 108 -6.20 1.57 11.46
C ILE A 108 -6.15 3.06 11.13
N VAL A 109 -7.23 3.81 11.39
CA VAL A 109 -7.27 5.28 11.26
C VAL A 109 -6.14 5.94 12.06
N ILE A 110 -6.01 5.56 13.33
CA ILE A 110 -4.96 6.09 14.22
C ILE A 110 -3.58 5.77 13.65
N LEU A 111 -3.34 4.56 13.16
CA LEU A 111 -2.07 4.18 12.56
C LEU A 111 -1.75 4.99 11.30
N PHE A 112 -2.72 5.22 10.41
CA PHE A 112 -2.51 6.09 9.25
C PHE A 112 -2.22 7.53 9.66
N LEU A 113 -2.93 8.05 10.68
CA LEU A 113 -2.67 9.39 11.20
C LEU A 113 -1.30 9.49 11.88
N LEU A 114 -0.81 8.44 12.55
CA LEU A 114 0.55 8.36 13.09
C LEU A 114 1.63 8.29 12.00
N ALA A 115 1.30 7.73 10.83
CA ALA A 115 2.21 7.75 9.70
C ALA A 115 2.44 9.17 9.16
N VAL A 116 1.49 10.09 9.30
CA VAL A 116 1.61 11.49 8.84
C VAL A 116 2.82 12.20 9.47
N PRO A 117 2.93 12.37 10.80
CA PRO A 117 4.08 13.03 11.41
C PRO A 117 5.40 12.30 11.14
N ALA A 118 5.39 10.96 11.05
CA ALA A 118 6.57 10.18 10.72
C ALA A 118 7.09 10.52 9.30
N TYR A 119 6.21 10.65 8.33
CA TYR A 119 6.59 11.03 6.97
C TYR A 119 6.89 12.52 6.81
N VAL A 120 6.24 13.41 7.56
CA VAL A 120 6.62 14.83 7.64
C VAL A 120 8.03 14.98 8.20
N TRP A 121 8.37 14.25 9.27
CA TRP A 121 9.72 14.20 9.80
C TRP A 121 10.73 13.69 8.75
N ARG A 122 10.41 12.59 8.05
CA ARG A 122 11.22 12.07 6.95
C ARG A 122 11.43 13.10 5.85
N TRP A 123 10.37 13.77 5.41
CA TRP A 123 10.45 14.82 4.39
C TRP A 123 11.37 15.96 4.79
N ARG A 124 11.24 16.44 6.03
CA ARG A 124 12.13 17.47 6.56
C ARG A 124 13.60 17.05 6.59
N ARG A 125 13.86 15.76 6.81
CA ARG A 125 15.22 15.19 6.82
C ARG A 125 15.81 14.97 5.44
N THR A 126 15.01 14.50 4.49
CA THR A 126 15.50 14.08 3.17
C THR A 126 15.30 15.12 2.07
N GLY A 127 14.45 16.11 2.27
CA GLY A 127 14.05 17.09 1.22
C GLY A 127 13.23 16.46 0.07
N ASP A 128 12.88 15.17 0.14
CA ASP A 128 12.17 14.46 -0.93
C ASP A 128 10.73 14.95 -1.06
N ALA A 129 10.49 15.82 -2.05
CA ALA A 129 9.18 16.41 -2.32
C ALA A 129 8.08 15.38 -2.63
N LEU A 130 8.43 14.17 -3.07
CA LEU A 130 7.46 13.11 -3.34
C LEU A 130 6.85 12.54 -2.07
N THR A 131 7.53 12.68 -0.93
CA THR A 131 7.03 12.28 0.39
C THR A 131 5.69 12.94 0.74
N ARG A 132 5.38 14.13 0.22
CA ARG A 132 4.08 14.81 0.40
C ARG A 132 2.89 14.01 -0.15
N TYR A 133 3.10 13.24 -1.22
CA TYR A 133 2.04 12.38 -1.77
C TYR A 133 1.69 11.24 -0.82
N PHE A 134 2.67 10.70 -0.08
CA PHE A 134 2.39 9.72 0.98
C PHE A 134 1.59 10.34 2.11
N VAL A 135 1.93 11.55 2.55
CA VAL A 135 1.16 12.27 3.60
C VAL A 135 -0.30 12.44 3.16
N ALA A 136 -0.53 12.93 1.94
CA ALA A 136 -1.89 13.06 1.41
C ALA A 136 -2.62 11.70 1.30
N ALA A 137 -1.91 10.64 0.88
CA ALA A 137 -2.46 9.30 0.81
C ALA A 137 -2.87 8.76 2.18
N PHE A 138 -2.10 9.02 3.24
CA PHE A 138 -2.45 8.56 4.60
C PHE A 138 -3.65 9.28 5.18
N VAL A 139 -3.75 10.60 4.98
CA VAL A 139 -4.94 11.37 5.39
C VAL A 139 -6.18 10.84 4.66
N LEU A 140 -6.06 10.63 3.35
CA LEU A 140 -7.17 10.10 2.55
C LEU A 140 -7.51 8.65 2.92
N SER A 141 -6.51 7.81 3.25
CA SER A 141 -6.73 6.45 3.75
C SER A 141 -7.44 6.46 5.10
N ALA A 142 -7.01 7.30 6.04
CA ALA A 142 -7.68 7.45 7.32
C ALA A 142 -9.15 7.87 7.16
N TYR A 143 -9.42 8.80 6.23
CA TYR A 143 -10.78 9.21 5.91
C TYR A 143 -11.59 8.08 5.27
N ALA A 144 -11.00 7.30 4.37
CA ALA A 144 -11.64 6.13 3.76
C ALA A 144 -12.08 5.10 4.81
N GLU A 145 -11.21 4.78 5.78
CA GLU A 145 -11.54 3.86 6.87
C GLU A 145 -12.65 4.43 7.78
N LEU A 146 -12.65 5.75 8.06
CA LEU A 146 -13.77 6.38 8.80
C LEU A 146 -15.11 6.24 8.07
N VAL A 147 -15.13 6.43 6.75
CA VAL A 147 -16.33 6.24 5.94
C VAL A 147 -16.82 4.79 6.02
N LEU A 148 -15.87 3.84 6.05
CA LEU A 148 -16.17 2.40 6.17
C LEU A 148 -16.65 1.97 7.56
N THR A 149 -16.66 2.83 8.58
CA THR A 149 -17.34 2.55 9.86
C THR A 149 -18.84 2.78 9.79
N ALA A 150 -19.33 3.39 8.73
CA ALA A 150 -20.74 3.82 8.63
C ALA A 150 -21.60 2.93 7.71
N TYR A 151 -21.02 1.98 6.96
CA TYR A 151 -21.81 1.16 6.06
C TYR A 151 -22.67 0.13 6.82
N ARG A 152 -23.86 -0.15 6.28
CA ARG A 152 -24.80 -1.15 6.82
C ARG A 152 -24.96 -2.38 5.92
N SER A 153 -24.52 -2.27 4.68
CA SER A 153 -24.57 -3.33 3.67
C SER A 153 -23.31 -3.28 2.81
N ALA A 154 -22.86 -4.43 2.32
CA ALA A 154 -21.75 -4.52 1.38
C ALA A 154 -21.98 -3.73 0.06
N PHE A 155 -23.22 -3.39 -0.24
CA PHE A 155 -23.63 -2.71 -1.47
C PHE A 155 -24.16 -1.28 -1.24
N ASP A 156 -23.93 -0.69 -0.06
CA ASP A 156 -24.39 0.66 0.21
C ASP A 156 -23.41 1.75 -0.24
N THR A 157 -23.89 3.00 -0.21
CA THR A 157 -23.13 4.17 -0.65
C THR A 157 -21.86 4.40 0.16
N PHE A 158 -21.89 4.16 1.48
CA PHE A 158 -20.71 4.36 2.33
C PHE A 158 -19.61 3.36 2.00
N ASN A 159 -19.98 2.09 1.75
CA ASN A 159 -19.02 1.09 1.31
C ASN A 159 -18.40 1.47 -0.06
N ALA A 160 -19.23 1.86 -1.03
CA ALA A 160 -18.75 2.31 -2.33
C ALA A 160 -17.83 3.53 -2.22
N LEU A 161 -18.20 4.54 -1.42
CA LEU A 161 -17.45 5.77 -1.22
C LEU A 161 -16.08 5.49 -0.56
N GLY A 162 -16.04 4.61 0.45
CA GLY A 162 -14.78 4.18 1.07
C GLY A 162 -13.81 3.57 0.06
N HIS A 163 -14.31 2.75 -0.87
CA HIS A 163 -13.50 2.18 -1.94
C HIS A 163 -13.01 3.24 -2.95
N VAL A 164 -13.81 4.25 -3.29
CA VAL A 164 -13.38 5.37 -4.15
C VAL A 164 -12.23 6.14 -3.49
N TYR A 165 -12.32 6.46 -2.21
CA TYR A 165 -11.23 7.13 -1.50
C TYR A 165 -9.97 6.25 -1.40
N LYS A 166 -10.12 4.93 -1.24
CA LYS A 166 -9.00 3.98 -1.28
C LYS A 166 -8.28 4.03 -2.64
N VAL A 167 -9.02 3.99 -3.75
CA VAL A 167 -8.42 4.08 -5.10
C VAL A 167 -7.67 5.40 -5.26
N ALA A 168 -8.26 6.52 -4.84
CA ALA A 168 -7.60 7.81 -4.89
C ALA A 168 -6.32 7.86 -4.03
N ALA A 169 -6.34 7.28 -2.82
CA ALA A 169 -5.14 7.15 -1.98
C ALA A 169 -4.05 6.30 -2.65
N PHE A 170 -4.41 5.20 -3.29
CA PHE A 170 -3.47 4.37 -4.04
C PHE A 170 -2.87 5.07 -5.26
N CYS A 171 -3.64 5.91 -5.97
CA CYS A 171 -3.10 6.74 -7.04
C CYS A 171 -2.02 7.70 -6.52
N LEU A 172 -2.20 8.28 -5.33
CA LEU A 172 -1.17 9.12 -4.70
C LEU A 172 0.08 8.32 -4.32
N VAL A 173 -0.08 7.14 -3.74
CA VAL A 173 1.03 6.23 -3.42
C VAL A 173 1.76 5.80 -4.71
N TYR A 174 1.01 5.40 -5.74
CA TYR A 174 1.59 5.05 -7.03
C TYR A 174 2.42 6.20 -7.61
N ARG A 175 1.88 7.42 -7.59
CA ARG A 175 2.59 8.61 -8.06
C ARG A 175 3.90 8.82 -7.27
N ALA A 176 3.88 8.70 -5.95
CA ALA A 176 5.07 8.85 -5.12
C ALA A 176 6.15 7.81 -5.45
N VAL A 177 5.75 6.56 -5.62
CA VAL A 177 6.69 5.45 -5.86
C VAL A 177 7.15 5.44 -7.31
N PHE A 178 6.23 5.47 -8.27
CA PHE A 178 6.56 5.32 -9.69
C PHE A 178 7.34 6.52 -10.22
N VAL A 179 6.86 7.74 -9.98
CA VAL A 179 7.53 8.95 -10.48
C VAL A 179 8.92 9.09 -9.85
N GLY A 180 9.02 8.89 -8.53
CA GLY A 180 10.28 9.12 -7.81
C GLY A 180 11.30 8.00 -7.96
N ARG A 181 10.87 6.75 -8.11
CA ARG A 181 11.76 5.59 -8.07
C ARG A 181 11.98 4.92 -9.41
N VAL A 182 11.15 5.20 -10.40
CA VAL A 182 11.23 4.60 -11.74
C VAL A 182 11.41 5.68 -12.80
N GLN A 183 10.48 6.61 -12.92
CA GLN A 183 10.47 7.57 -14.02
C GLN A 183 11.62 8.58 -13.93
N ALA A 184 11.88 9.18 -12.76
CA ALA A 184 12.92 10.19 -12.61
C ALA A 184 14.33 9.64 -12.86
N PRO A 185 14.77 8.50 -12.29
CA PRO A 185 16.04 7.88 -12.63
C PRO A 185 16.15 7.50 -14.11
N TYR A 186 15.09 6.94 -14.70
CA TYR A 186 15.08 6.57 -16.10
C TYR A 186 15.32 7.77 -17.04
N LEU A 187 14.63 8.90 -16.76
CA LEU A 187 14.85 10.13 -17.51
C LEU A 187 16.25 10.71 -17.33
N GLY A 188 16.83 10.58 -16.12
CA GLY A 188 18.21 10.95 -15.84
C GLY A 188 19.21 10.15 -16.70
N PHE A 189 19.11 8.83 -16.68
CA PHE A 189 19.96 7.96 -17.52
C PHE A 189 19.80 8.23 -19.03
N ALA A 190 18.58 8.49 -19.48
CA ALA A 190 18.32 8.82 -20.88
C ALA A 190 18.97 10.16 -21.28
N ALA A 191 19.01 11.15 -20.37
CA ALA A 191 19.67 12.42 -20.61
C ALA A 191 21.20 12.28 -20.62
N GLU A 192 21.78 11.57 -19.66
CA GLU A 192 23.22 11.28 -19.61
C GLU A 192 23.70 10.51 -20.86
N ARG A 193 22.94 9.53 -21.30
CA ARG A 193 23.26 8.78 -22.51
C ARG A 193 23.27 9.68 -23.74
N ARG A 194 22.29 10.58 -23.90
CA ARG A 194 22.27 11.53 -25.04
C ARG A 194 23.46 12.49 -25.01
N ALA A 195 23.83 12.99 -23.82
CA ALA A 195 25.00 13.85 -23.67
C ALA A 195 26.31 13.12 -24.06
N LEU A 196 26.44 11.87 -23.64
CA LEU A 196 27.62 11.07 -24.00
C LEU A 196 27.66 10.75 -25.51
N GLU A 197 26.53 10.44 -26.13
CA GLU A 197 26.44 10.22 -27.59
C GLU A 197 26.84 11.49 -28.37
N ALA A 198 26.42 12.67 -27.92
CA ALA A 198 26.81 13.95 -28.52
C ALA A 198 28.31 14.21 -28.39
N GLU A 199 28.91 13.97 -27.22
CA GLU A 199 30.35 14.11 -26.99
C GLU A 199 31.20 13.18 -27.89
N ILE A 200 30.73 11.92 -28.04
CA ILE A 200 31.38 10.95 -28.94
C ILE A 200 31.36 11.44 -30.41
N LEU A 201 30.24 12.01 -30.87
CA LEU A 201 30.13 12.56 -32.21
C LEU A 201 31.05 13.76 -32.42
N GLU A 202 31.14 14.68 -31.46
CA GLU A 202 32.05 15.82 -31.50
C GLU A 202 33.51 15.37 -31.58
N ARG A 203 33.93 14.41 -30.75
CA ARG A 203 35.29 13.86 -30.75
C ARG A 203 35.64 13.22 -32.11
N LYS A 204 34.71 12.41 -32.66
CA LYS A 204 34.90 11.80 -33.98
C LYS A 204 35.01 12.85 -35.10
N ALA A 205 34.23 13.92 -35.06
CA ALA A 205 34.33 15.02 -36.02
C ALA A 205 35.65 15.75 -35.90
N ALA A 206 36.15 16.04 -34.68
CA ALA A 206 37.46 16.65 -34.45
C ALA A 206 38.60 15.77 -34.90
N GLU A 207 38.56 14.47 -34.65
CA GLU A 207 39.58 13.51 -35.15
C GLU A 207 39.58 13.44 -36.68
N ALA A 208 38.42 13.49 -37.33
CA ALA A 208 38.34 13.49 -38.79
C ALA A 208 38.89 14.77 -39.42
N ALA A 209 38.77 15.91 -38.77
CA ALA A 209 39.31 17.20 -39.20
C ALA A 209 40.83 17.33 -39.04
N LEU A 210 41.42 16.47 -38.23
CA LEU A 210 42.88 16.42 -38.01
C LEU A 210 43.64 15.47 -38.98
N ARG A 211 42.90 14.69 -39.76
CA ARG A 211 43.43 13.80 -40.82
C ARG A 211 43.40 14.47 -42.18
#